data_16c85bbe4328404d9015f45f228e997d
#
_entry.id   16c85bbe4328404d9015f45f228e997d
#
_cell.length_a   1.000
_cell.length_b   1.000
_cell.length_c   1.000
_cell.angle_alpha   90.00
_cell.angle_beta   90.00
_cell.angle_gamma   90.00
#
_symmetry.space_group_name_H-M   'P 1'
#
loop_
_entity.id
_entity.type
_entity.pdbx_description
1 polymer ?
#
loop_
_entity_poly.entity_id
_entity_poly.type
_entity_poly.pdbx_seq_one_letter_code
_entity_poly.pdbx_strand_id
1 'polypeptide(L)'
;MLRHRNNIPLDYSLCADTVTVYHREGLTRHILRNVHYEASARRSVDTGKAWTESAFLLIIPGGFPIKPGDRIAPGEGPDITDWSQTAGLPTVESVKDCRFRGRLAHTEVRG
;
A
#
# COMPACT_ATOMS: atom_id res chain seq x y z
N MET A 1 -3.22 26.60 8.52
CA MET A 1 -3.26 26.00 8.95
C MET A 1 -3.05 25.56 9.35
N LEU A 2 -3.07 25.63 8.92
CA LEU A 2 -3.11 24.96 9.38
C LEU A 2 -2.62 24.57 9.64
N ARG A 3 -2.44 24.43 9.33
CA ARG A 3 -2.11 23.93 9.66
C ARG A 3 -1.76 23.21 9.82
N HIS A 4 -1.67 23.04 9.56
CA HIS A 4 -1.58 22.25 9.88
C HIS A 4 -1.40 21.76 10.25
N ARG A 5 -1.32 21.59 9.85
CA ARG A 5 -1.40 21.12 10.18
C ARG A 5 -1.43 20.56 10.98
N ASN A 6 -0.73 20.70 11.29
CA ASN A 6 -1.02 20.34 11.99
C ASN A 6 -1.56 19.63 13.20
N ASN A 7 -1.88 20.00 14.11
CA ASN A 7 -2.51 19.41 15.29
C ASN A 7 -3.94 18.92 15.05
N ILE A 8 -4.33 18.88 13.84
CA ILE A 8 -5.64 18.40 13.39
C ILE A 8 -5.58 16.88 13.34
N PRO A 9 -6.52 16.16 13.99
CA PRO A 9 -6.56 14.71 13.88
C PRO A 9 -6.68 14.28 12.43
N LEU A 10 -6.01 13.18 12.09
CA LEU A 10 -6.07 12.66 10.75
C LEU A 10 -7.49 12.17 10.45
N ASP A 11 -8.01 12.55 9.30
CA ASP A 11 -9.33 12.17 8.86
C ASP A 11 -9.22 11.07 7.81
N TYR A 12 -9.73 9.89 8.15
CA TYR A 12 -9.68 8.73 7.28
C TYR A 12 -11.04 8.44 6.63
N SER A 13 -11.97 9.40 6.70
CA SER A 13 -13.30 9.18 6.14
C SER A 13 -13.31 8.96 4.63
N LEU A 14 -12.26 9.42 3.95
CA LEU A 14 -12.13 9.23 2.51
C LEU A 14 -11.40 7.93 2.16
N CYS A 15 -10.99 7.15 3.15
CA CYS A 15 -10.36 5.85 2.90
C CYS A 15 -11.48 4.84 2.66
N ALA A 16 -11.81 4.61 1.39
CA ALA A 16 -12.92 3.78 1.00
C ALA A 16 -12.53 2.68 0.02
N ASP A 17 -11.23 2.50 -0.18
CA ASP A 17 -10.74 1.51 -1.13
C ASP A 17 -10.61 0.14 -0.47
N THR A 18 -10.59 -0.89 -1.29
CA THR A 18 -10.33 -2.26 -0.88
C THR A 18 -9.09 -2.75 -1.61
N VAL A 19 -8.19 -3.39 -0.89
CA VAL A 19 -7.02 -4.03 -1.49
C VAL A 19 -6.84 -5.41 -0.89
N THR A 20 -6.08 -6.23 -1.58
CA THR A 20 -5.66 -7.54 -1.09
C THR A 20 -4.16 -7.49 -0.88
N VAL A 21 -3.73 -7.89 0.31
CA VAL A 21 -2.31 -7.99 0.65
C VAL A 21 -1.92 -9.45 0.59
N TYR A 22 -0.92 -9.75 -0.21
CA TYR A 22 -0.35 -11.08 -0.29
C TYR A 22 0.98 -11.09 0.47
N HIS A 23 1.03 -11.88 1.53
CA HIS A 23 2.24 -12.02 2.32
C HIS A 23 3.09 -13.14 1.74
N ARG A 24 4.32 -12.82 1.41
CA ARG A 24 5.22 -13.81 0.86
C ARG A 24 5.51 -14.92 1.87
N GLU A 25 5.69 -14.54 3.12
CA GLU A 25 5.89 -15.50 4.19
C GLU A 25 4.57 -16.17 4.51
N GLY A 26 4.52 -17.48 4.42
CA GLY A 26 3.32 -18.24 4.72
C GLY A 26 2.28 -18.27 3.60
N LEU A 27 2.50 -17.56 2.49
CA LEU A 27 1.59 -17.53 1.34
C LEU A 27 0.15 -17.20 1.76
N THR A 28 0.00 -16.16 2.60
CA THR A 28 -1.31 -15.79 3.12
C THR A 28 -1.85 -14.56 2.42
N ARG A 29 -3.17 -14.45 2.44
CA ARG A 29 -3.89 -13.34 1.83
C ARG A 29 -4.71 -12.64 2.90
N HIS A 30 -4.73 -11.30 2.85
CA HIS A 30 -5.63 -10.49 3.68
C HIS A 30 -6.32 -9.46 2.81
N ILE A 31 -7.64 -9.37 2.94
CA ILE A 31 -8.41 -8.34 2.24
C ILE A 31 -8.62 -7.20 3.23
N LEU A 32 -8.14 -6.03 2.86
CA LEU A 32 -8.25 -4.82 3.67
C LEU A 32 -9.25 -3.88 3.06
N ARG A 33 -10.20 -3.43 3.86
CA ARG A 33 -11.23 -2.49 3.44
C ARG A 33 -11.01 -1.15 4.13
N ASN A 34 -11.59 -0.11 3.56
CA ASN A 34 -11.50 1.24 4.12
C ASN A 34 -10.06 1.71 4.25
N VAL A 35 -9.29 1.47 3.21
CA VAL A 35 -7.92 1.95 3.07
C VAL A 35 -7.88 2.98 1.95
N HIS A 36 -6.76 3.66 1.82
CA HIS A 36 -6.53 4.56 0.69
C HIS A 36 -5.44 3.96 -0.17
N TYR A 37 -5.74 3.75 -1.44
CA TYR A 37 -4.79 3.16 -2.37
C TYR A 37 -4.67 4.03 -3.62
N GLU A 38 -3.45 4.48 -3.90
CA GLU A 38 -3.15 5.23 -5.11
C GLU A 38 -2.07 4.50 -5.87
N ALA A 39 -2.31 4.26 -7.14
CA ALA A 39 -1.31 3.69 -8.02
C ALA A 39 -1.04 4.66 -9.16
N SER A 40 0.22 4.82 -9.52
CA SER A 40 0.61 5.63 -10.65
C SER A 40 1.61 4.88 -11.50
N ALA A 41 1.54 5.11 -12.81
CA ALA A 41 2.52 4.60 -13.73
C ALA A 41 3.42 5.74 -14.16
N ARG A 42 4.71 5.52 -14.10
CA ARG A 42 5.69 6.48 -14.59
C ARG A 42 6.30 5.92 -15.85
N ARG A 43 6.45 6.80 -16.81
CA ARG A 43 7.18 6.46 -18.02
C ARG A 43 8.53 7.16 -17.95
N SER A 44 9.58 6.38 -18.07
CA SER A 44 10.92 6.91 -18.16
C SER A 44 11.43 6.72 -19.57
N VAL A 45 12.03 7.77 -20.15
CA VAL A 45 12.69 7.69 -21.45
C VAL A 45 14.14 7.98 -21.19
N ASP A 46 14.93 6.94 -21.08
CA ASP A 46 16.35 7.07 -20.83
C ASP A 46 17.08 6.19 -21.82
N THR A 47 18.19 6.66 -22.32
CA THR A 47 19.02 5.95 -23.30
C THR A 47 18.23 5.49 -24.54
N GLY A 48 17.21 6.25 -24.92
CA GLY A 48 16.42 5.92 -26.10
C GLY A 48 15.39 4.84 -25.90
N LYS A 49 15.23 4.33 -24.70
CA LYS A 49 14.22 3.32 -24.38
C LYS A 49 13.14 3.92 -23.50
N ALA A 50 11.90 3.61 -23.83
CA ALA A 50 10.75 3.98 -22.99
C ALA A 50 10.36 2.76 -22.17
N TRP A 51 10.18 2.95 -20.86
CA TRP A 51 9.68 1.90 -19.99
C TRP A 51 8.74 2.51 -18.96
N THR A 52 7.85 1.67 -18.45
CA THR A 52 6.85 2.10 -17.47
C THR A 52 7.19 1.48 -16.13
N GLU A 53 7.24 2.33 -15.13
CA GLU A 53 7.46 1.95 -13.75
C GLU A 53 6.20 2.26 -12.98
N SER A 54 5.73 1.30 -12.21
CA SER A 54 4.54 1.48 -11.38
C SER A 54 4.94 1.78 -9.95
N ALA A 55 4.26 2.75 -9.37
CA ALA A 55 4.47 3.11 -7.97
C ALA A 55 3.12 3.19 -7.29
N PHE A 56 3.07 2.93 -6.00
CA PHE A 56 1.83 3.04 -5.25
C PHE A 56 2.05 3.61 -3.86
N LEU A 57 0.97 4.15 -3.31
CA LEU A 57 0.88 4.56 -1.92
C LEU A 57 -0.36 3.88 -1.34
N LEU A 58 -0.20 3.23 -0.20
CA LEU A 58 -1.30 2.61 0.52
C LEU A 58 -1.30 3.13 1.94
N ILE A 59 -2.44 3.64 2.39
CA ILE A 59 -2.61 4.12 3.77
C ILE A 59 -3.64 3.23 4.44
N ILE A 60 -3.23 2.60 5.53
CA ILE A 60 -4.05 1.64 6.27
C ILE A 60 -4.37 2.25 7.63
N PRO A 61 -5.57 2.82 7.82
CA PRO A 61 -5.95 3.37 9.12
C PRO A 61 -5.90 2.30 10.21
N GLY A 62 -5.39 2.67 11.37
CA GLY A 62 -5.21 1.74 12.49
C GLY A 62 -4.02 0.84 12.37
N GLY A 63 -3.39 0.79 11.20
CA GLY A 63 -2.21 -0.02 10.97
C GLY A 63 -2.51 -1.46 10.60
N PHE A 64 -1.53 -2.12 10.04
CA PHE A 64 -1.62 -3.53 9.65
C PHE A 64 -0.21 -4.07 9.45
N PRO A 65 0.09 -5.29 9.90
CA PRO A 65 1.42 -5.87 9.70
C PRO A 65 1.65 -6.21 8.23
N ILE A 66 2.65 -5.56 7.64
CA ILE A 66 3.02 -5.75 6.26
C ILE A 66 4.53 -5.57 6.15
N LYS A 67 5.16 -6.25 5.22
CA LYS A 67 6.62 -6.25 5.11
C LYS A 67 7.06 -5.93 3.69
N PRO A 68 8.24 -5.32 3.51
CA PRO A 68 8.83 -5.25 2.18
C PRO A 68 8.90 -6.62 1.55
N GLY A 69 8.54 -6.70 0.28
CA GLY A 69 8.46 -7.96 -0.45
C GLY A 69 7.05 -8.51 -0.57
N ASP A 70 6.12 -8.08 0.29
CA ASP A 70 4.71 -8.41 0.12
C ASP A 70 4.17 -7.75 -1.15
N ARG A 71 3.04 -8.21 -1.64
CA ARG A 71 2.45 -7.69 -2.87
C ARG A 71 1.01 -7.25 -2.63
N ILE A 72 0.58 -6.27 -3.42
CA ILE A 72 -0.72 -5.62 -3.26
C ILE A 72 -1.52 -5.76 -4.54
N ALA A 73 -2.78 -6.17 -4.42
CA ALA A 73 -3.72 -6.15 -5.53
C ALA A 73 -4.88 -5.21 -5.19
N PRO A 74 -5.30 -4.35 -6.13
CA PRO A 74 -6.52 -3.57 -5.90
C PRO A 74 -7.73 -4.50 -5.87
N GLY A 75 -8.71 -4.16 -5.02
CA GLY A 75 -9.92 -4.98 -4.88
C GLY A 75 -9.67 -6.27 -4.11
N GLU A 76 -10.58 -7.21 -4.31
CA GLU A 76 -10.49 -8.53 -3.68
C GLU A 76 -9.85 -9.51 -4.64
N GLY A 77 -8.63 -9.92 -4.32
CA GLY A 77 -7.94 -10.91 -5.13
C GLY A 77 -8.17 -12.32 -4.61
N PRO A 78 -7.90 -13.32 -5.44
CA PRO A 78 -8.11 -14.73 -5.06
C PRO A 78 -7.05 -15.22 -4.07
N ASP A 79 -7.36 -16.32 -3.40
CA ASP A 79 -6.36 -17.04 -2.62
C ASP A 79 -5.26 -17.55 -3.54
N ILE A 80 -4.08 -17.69 -2.98
CA ILE A 80 -2.92 -18.21 -3.70
C ILE A 80 -2.39 -19.44 -3.00
N THR A 81 -1.81 -20.32 -3.80
CA THR A 81 -1.10 -21.51 -3.32
C THR A 81 0.37 -21.49 -3.70
N ASP A 82 0.75 -20.54 -4.56
CA ASP A 82 2.10 -20.39 -5.05
C ASP A 82 2.37 -18.89 -5.22
N TRP A 83 3.54 -18.45 -4.79
CA TRP A 83 3.92 -17.04 -4.89
C TRP A 83 3.95 -16.52 -6.33
N SER A 84 4.23 -17.40 -7.28
CA SER A 84 4.23 -17.01 -8.70
C SER A 84 2.87 -16.50 -9.17
N GLN A 85 1.79 -16.84 -8.47
CA GLN A 85 0.46 -16.36 -8.81
C GLN A 85 0.29 -14.85 -8.55
N THR A 86 1.22 -14.24 -7.83
CA THR A 86 1.21 -12.80 -7.60
C THR A 86 2.13 -12.05 -8.57
N ALA A 87 2.68 -12.74 -9.56
CA ALA A 87 3.58 -12.12 -10.52
C ALA A 87 2.88 -10.93 -11.21
N GLY A 88 3.61 -9.82 -11.35
CA GLY A 88 3.07 -8.63 -11.97
C GLY A 88 2.36 -7.68 -11.01
N LEU A 89 2.08 -8.10 -9.79
CA LEU A 89 1.49 -7.19 -8.80
C LEU A 89 2.55 -6.27 -8.21
N PRO A 90 2.17 -5.04 -7.83
CA PRO A 90 3.10 -4.14 -7.16
C PRO A 90 3.66 -4.75 -5.88
N THR A 91 4.95 -4.56 -5.69
CA THR A 91 5.67 -5.11 -4.53
C THR A 91 5.93 -4.00 -3.52
N VAL A 92 5.70 -4.32 -2.25
CA VAL A 92 5.98 -3.39 -1.15
C VAL A 92 7.48 -3.18 -1.05
N GLU A 93 7.90 -1.91 -1.04
CA GLU A 93 9.30 -1.53 -0.89
C GLU A 93 9.58 -0.94 0.47
N SER A 94 8.65 -0.16 1.01
CA SER A 94 8.86 0.48 2.31
C SER A 94 7.56 0.54 3.09
N VAL A 95 7.70 0.47 4.40
CA VAL A 95 6.58 0.50 5.35
C VAL A 95 6.93 1.48 6.44
N LYS A 96 5.99 2.36 6.78
CA LYS A 96 6.17 3.34 7.81
C LYS A 96 4.94 3.39 8.69
N ASP A 97 5.13 3.20 9.99
CA ASP A 97 4.06 3.38 10.96
C ASP A 97 4.00 4.86 11.34
N CYS A 98 2.85 5.45 11.14
CA CYS A 98 2.62 6.85 11.45
C CYS A 98 1.83 6.93 12.75
N ARG A 99 2.37 7.65 13.73
CA ARG A 99 1.78 7.74 15.05
C ARG A 99 1.26 9.15 15.30
N PHE A 100 0.19 9.22 16.06
CA PHE A 100 -0.39 10.47 16.49
C PHE A 100 -0.64 10.35 17.99
N ARG A 101 -0.02 11.24 18.77
CA ARG A 101 -0.10 11.26 20.23
C ARG A 101 0.25 9.90 20.85
N GLY A 102 1.32 9.28 20.33
CA GLY A 102 1.83 8.02 20.85
C GLY A 102 1.06 6.79 20.42
N ARG A 103 0.00 6.96 19.61
CA ARG A 103 -0.79 5.84 19.10
C ARG A 103 -0.55 5.64 17.62
N LEU A 104 -0.63 4.40 17.19
CA LEU A 104 -0.53 4.09 15.77
C LEU A 104 -1.77 4.63 15.05
N ALA A 105 -1.58 5.63 14.22
CA ALA A 105 -2.68 6.24 13.48
C ALA A 105 -2.93 5.51 12.17
N HIS A 106 -1.86 5.19 11.43
CA HIS A 106 -1.98 4.41 10.20
C HIS A 106 -0.63 3.82 9.83
N THR A 107 -0.66 2.85 8.95
CA THR A 107 0.54 2.32 8.31
C THR A 107 0.57 2.85 6.88
N GLU A 108 1.71 3.39 6.49
CA GLU A 108 1.91 3.95 5.15
C GLU A 108 2.85 3.02 4.40
N VAL A 109 2.40 2.54 3.25
CA VAL A 109 3.11 1.54 2.47
C VAL A 109 3.38 2.10 1.08
N ARG A 110 4.60 1.94 0.62
CA ARG A 110 4.99 2.40 -0.71
C ARG A 110 5.68 1.29 -1.48
N GLY A 111 5.52 1.35 -2.76
CA GLY A 111 6.19 0.46 -3.68
C GLY A 111 6.45 1.11 -5.01
#